data_2d38a08f182e115663768a3b7c31ee58
#
_entry.id   2d38a08f182e115663768a3b7c31ee58
#
_cell.length_a   1.000
_cell.length_b   1.000
_cell.length_c   1.000
_cell.angle_alpha   90.00
_cell.angle_beta   90.00
_cell.angle_gamma   90.00
#
_symmetry.space_group_name_H-M   'P 1'
#
loop_
_entity.id
_entity.type
_entity.pdbx_description
1 polymer ?
#
loop_
_entity_poly.entity_id
_entity_poly.type
_entity_poly.pdbx_seq_one_letter_code
_entity_poly.pdbx_strand_id
1 'polypeptide(L)'
;MIYLDYAANTPCNPEVLNTYIEITQKYFANPNASYLLGYECANLIDVASTHIKDYFKQEEIIYTSGASEANNLALKGIASRYKNRGKHIIIGALEHNSITAVAMSLVQNGYQVEVAPINMNGLIDLNKLNAMIRDDTILVSIVAVDSELGIVQPINEIAKLCHQRSHCYYHCDASQAVGKVDLDYSDVDLLTITPHKFYGLNNI
;
A
#
# COMPACT_ATOMS: atom_id res chain seq x y z
N MET A 1 -5.83 16.78 27.81
CA MET A 1 -4.70 16.06 27.17
C MET A 1 -4.55 16.61 25.76
N ILE A 2 -3.33 16.89 25.29
CA ILE A 2 -3.06 17.28 23.90
C ILE A 2 -2.44 16.05 23.22
N TYR A 3 -3.09 15.50 22.19
CA TYR A 3 -2.59 14.37 21.42
C TYR A 3 -1.92 14.89 20.14
N LEU A 4 -0.63 14.58 19.94
CA LEU A 4 0.18 15.06 18.81
C LEU A 4 0.76 13.94 17.95
N ASP A 5 0.33 12.68 18.16
CA ASP A 5 0.87 11.52 17.45
C ASP A 5 -0.09 11.01 16.35
N TYR A 6 -0.50 11.90 15.45
CA TYR A 6 -1.35 11.54 14.31
C TYR A 6 -0.66 10.68 13.24
N ALA A 7 0.66 10.56 13.31
CA ALA A 7 1.39 9.60 12.49
C ALA A 7 1.16 8.15 12.98
N ALA A 8 0.99 7.94 14.29
CA ALA A 8 0.67 6.62 14.82
C ALA A 8 -0.80 6.26 14.59
N ASN A 9 -1.73 7.18 14.92
CA ASN A 9 -3.17 6.93 14.81
C ASN A 9 -3.97 8.23 14.79
N THR A 10 -5.06 8.26 14.05
CA THR A 10 -6.01 9.38 14.06
C THR A 10 -7.29 9.04 14.80
N PRO A 11 -7.97 10.00 15.43
CA PRO A 11 -9.32 9.75 15.95
C PRO A 11 -10.26 9.41 14.78
N CYS A 12 -11.14 8.43 14.98
CA CYS A 12 -12.14 8.10 13.98
C CYS A 12 -13.09 9.29 13.74
N ASN A 13 -13.38 9.61 12.48
CA ASN A 13 -14.39 10.60 12.13
C ASN A 13 -15.76 10.14 12.66
N PRO A 14 -16.52 11.02 13.35
CA PRO A 14 -17.86 10.65 13.89
C PRO A 14 -18.83 10.14 12.82
N GLU A 15 -18.81 10.66 11.61
CA GLU A 15 -19.67 10.19 10.51
C GLU A 15 -19.30 8.76 10.08
N VAL A 16 -17.99 8.46 9.99
CA VAL A 16 -17.50 7.09 9.71
C VAL A 16 -17.94 6.12 10.80
N LEU A 17 -17.81 6.52 12.07
CA LEU A 17 -18.23 5.68 13.19
C LEU A 17 -19.75 5.44 13.18
N ASN A 18 -20.56 6.47 12.94
CA ASN A 18 -22.01 6.33 12.86
C ASN A 18 -22.43 5.42 11.69
N THR A 19 -21.82 5.60 10.51
CA THR A 19 -22.06 4.73 9.35
C THR A 19 -21.69 3.28 9.66
N TYR A 20 -20.57 3.05 10.33
CA TYR A 20 -20.17 1.70 10.75
C TYR A 20 -21.20 1.04 11.66
N ILE A 21 -21.71 1.79 12.67
CA ILE A 21 -22.74 1.29 13.60
C ILE A 21 -24.02 0.92 12.82
N GLU A 22 -24.50 1.82 11.96
CA GLU A 22 -25.70 1.59 11.16
C GLU A 22 -25.57 0.36 10.25
N ILE A 23 -24.46 0.26 9.51
CA ILE A 23 -24.20 -0.86 8.62
C ILE A 23 -24.10 -2.17 9.38
N THR A 24 -23.38 -2.20 10.50
CA THR A 24 -23.22 -3.41 11.32
C THR A 24 -24.55 -3.90 11.87
N GLN A 25 -25.46 -3.00 12.24
CA GLN A 25 -26.79 -3.36 12.74
C GLN A 25 -27.73 -3.85 11.65
N LYS A 26 -27.64 -3.29 10.45
CA LYS A 26 -28.58 -3.55 9.34
C LYS A 26 -28.11 -4.68 8.41
N TYR A 27 -26.82 -4.74 8.11
CA TYR A 27 -26.23 -5.64 7.12
C TYR A 27 -25.31 -6.67 7.76
N PHE A 28 -25.88 -7.51 8.64
CA PHE A 28 -25.15 -8.50 9.42
C PHE A 28 -25.02 -9.87 8.76
N ALA A 29 -25.59 -10.05 7.56
CA ALA A 29 -25.60 -11.35 6.88
C ALA A 29 -24.25 -11.64 6.19
N ASN A 30 -24.00 -12.93 5.98
CA ASN A 30 -22.87 -13.36 5.18
C ASN A 30 -23.08 -12.93 3.71
N PRO A 31 -22.17 -12.12 3.10
CA PRO A 31 -22.31 -11.67 1.71
C PRO A 31 -22.27 -12.82 0.68
N ASN A 32 -21.78 -14.00 1.05
CA ASN A 32 -21.79 -15.19 0.17
C ASN A 32 -23.09 -16.02 0.28
N ALA A 33 -24.05 -15.59 1.09
CA ALA A 33 -25.31 -16.32 1.25
C ALA A 33 -26.28 -16.03 0.09
N SER A 34 -27.05 -17.03 -0.32
CA SER A 34 -27.97 -16.98 -1.46
C SER A 34 -29.37 -16.43 -1.15
N TYR A 35 -29.54 -15.73 -0.02
CA TYR A 35 -30.80 -15.05 0.34
C TYR A 35 -30.66 -13.53 0.26
N LEU A 36 -31.80 -12.81 0.23
CA LEU A 36 -31.86 -11.37 -0.07
C LEU A 36 -30.88 -10.53 0.74
N LEU A 37 -30.84 -10.69 2.07
CA LEU A 37 -29.93 -9.92 2.91
C LEU A 37 -28.45 -10.18 2.61
N GLY A 38 -28.10 -11.40 2.18
CA GLY A 38 -26.74 -11.71 1.72
C GLY A 38 -26.38 -10.93 0.45
N TYR A 39 -27.30 -10.86 -0.53
CA TYR A 39 -27.12 -10.07 -1.74
C TYR A 39 -26.98 -8.56 -1.42
N GLU A 40 -27.78 -8.03 -0.50
CA GLU A 40 -27.70 -6.64 -0.05
C GLU A 40 -26.33 -6.34 0.57
N CYS A 41 -25.79 -7.25 1.41
CA CYS A 41 -24.46 -7.13 1.99
C CYS A 41 -23.37 -7.16 0.90
N ALA A 42 -23.43 -8.09 -0.05
CA ALA A 42 -22.49 -8.19 -1.16
C ALA A 42 -22.49 -6.90 -2.00
N ASN A 43 -23.69 -6.43 -2.38
CA ASN A 43 -23.83 -5.20 -3.16
C ASN A 43 -23.25 -3.97 -2.45
N LEU A 44 -23.41 -3.87 -1.12
CA LEU A 44 -22.83 -2.77 -0.35
C LEU A 44 -21.30 -2.79 -0.39
N ILE A 45 -20.69 -3.96 -0.28
CA ILE A 45 -19.24 -4.15 -0.38
C ILE A 45 -18.76 -3.78 -1.79
N ASP A 46 -19.47 -4.23 -2.83
CA ASP A 46 -19.12 -3.96 -4.23
C ASP A 46 -19.18 -2.45 -4.55
N VAL A 47 -20.22 -1.76 -4.08
CA VAL A 47 -20.35 -0.31 -4.24
C VAL A 47 -19.21 0.43 -3.53
N ALA A 48 -18.90 0.07 -2.29
CA ALA A 48 -17.80 0.68 -1.55
C ALA A 48 -16.45 0.41 -2.22
N SER A 49 -16.22 -0.84 -2.67
CA SER A 49 -15.01 -1.23 -3.39
C SER A 49 -14.85 -0.46 -4.69
N THR A 50 -15.93 -0.25 -5.44
CA THR A 50 -15.92 0.52 -6.68
C THR A 50 -15.52 1.97 -6.41
N HIS A 51 -16.10 2.61 -5.40
CA HIS A 51 -15.73 3.99 -5.04
C HIS A 51 -14.24 4.12 -4.66
N ILE A 52 -13.70 3.14 -3.92
CA ILE A 52 -12.27 3.15 -3.55
C ILE A 52 -11.39 2.95 -4.80
N LYS A 53 -11.74 2.00 -5.67
CA LYS A 53 -11.01 1.75 -6.94
C LYS A 53 -10.99 3.00 -7.82
N ASP A 54 -12.13 3.64 -8.01
CA ASP A 54 -12.26 4.85 -8.83
C ASP A 54 -11.44 6.01 -8.24
N TYR A 55 -11.48 6.19 -6.92
CA TYR A 55 -10.73 7.26 -6.25
C TYR A 55 -9.22 7.11 -6.42
N PHE A 56 -8.70 5.88 -6.26
CA PHE A 56 -7.26 5.60 -6.38
C PHE A 56 -6.84 5.22 -7.80
N LYS A 57 -7.77 5.15 -8.76
CA LYS A 57 -7.55 4.71 -10.15
C LYS A 57 -6.93 3.30 -10.22
N GLN A 58 -7.41 2.40 -9.37
CA GLN A 58 -6.94 1.01 -9.29
C GLN A 58 -7.99 0.05 -9.87
N GLU A 59 -7.53 -1.06 -10.44
CA GLU A 59 -8.42 -2.07 -11.04
C GLU A 59 -9.05 -2.98 -9.98
N GLU A 60 -8.31 -3.34 -8.96
CA GLU A 60 -8.71 -4.31 -7.94
C GLU A 60 -8.46 -3.79 -6.52
N ILE A 61 -9.22 -4.33 -5.57
CA ILE A 61 -9.02 -4.08 -4.15
C ILE A 61 -8.94 -5.40 -3.38
N ILE A 62 -8.00 -5.49 -2.46
CA ILE A 62 -7.83 -6.62 -1.54
C ILE A 62 -7.94 -6.09 -0.12
N TYR A 63 -8.94 -6.55 0.61
CA TYR A 63 -9.12 -6.22 2.02
C TYR A 63 -8.20 -7.08 2.89
N THR A 64 -7.51 -6.42 3.82
CA THR A 64 -6.57 -7.05 4.76
C THR A 64 -6.83 -6.55 6.17
N SER A 65 -6.23 -7.16 7.17
CA SER A 65 -6.32 -6.72 8.58
C SER A 65 -5.55 -5.42 8.88
N GLY A 66 -4.84 -4.87 7.90
CA GLY A 66 -4.09 -3.61 8.02
C GLY A 66 -2.88 -3.54 7.11
N ALA A 67 -2.18 -2.39 7.11
CA ALA A 67 -1.05 -2.12 6.21
C ALA A 67 0.07 -3.17 6.32
N SER A 68 0.35 -3.70 7.51
CA SER A 68 1.39 -4.73 7.67
C SER A 68 1.08 -6.00 6.91
N GLU A 69 -0.17 -6.46 6.91
CA GLU A 69 -0.58 -7.61 6.10
C GLU A 69 -0.57 -7.26 4.61
N ALA A 70 -1.09 -6.08 4.23
CA ALA A 70 -1.10 -5.63 2.84
C ALA A 70 0.32 -5.57 2.26
N ASN A 71 1.27 -4.97 2.98
CA ASN A 71 2.68 -4.92 2.58
C ASN A 71 3.31 -6.32 2.45
N ASN A 72 3.02 -7.23 3.40
CA ASN A 72 3.47 -8.62 3.32
C ASN A 72 2.90 -9.33 2.10
N LEU A 73 1.61 -9.15 1.84
CA LEU A 73 0.92 -9.75 0.70
C LEU A 73 1.49 -9.24 -0.62
N ALA A 74 1.70 -7.93 -0.76
CA ALA A 74 2.27 -7.30 -1.94
C ALA A 74 3.68 -7.85 -2.24
N LEU A 75 4.60 -7.74 -1.28
CA LEU A 75 5.99 -8.13 -1.51
C LEU A 75 6.16 -9.64 -1.72
N LYS A 76 5.57 -10.45 -0.82
CA LYS A 76 5.66 -11.92 -0.92
C LYS A 76 4.87 -12.45 -2.11
N GLY A 77 3.74 -11.84 -2.45
CA GLY A 77 2.91 -12.19 -3.59
C GLY A 77 3.66 -12.02 -4.90
N ILE A 78 4.27 -10.85 -5.15
CA ILE A 78 5.10 -10.59 -6.33
C ILE A 78 6.32 -11.53 -6.34
N ALA A 79 7.04 -11.64 -5.24
CA ALA A 79 8.19 -12.52 -5.13
C ALA A 79 7.83 -13.97 -5.52
N SER A 80 6.76 -14.52 -4.97
CA SER A 80 6.29 -15.87 -5.27
C SER A 80 5.81 -16.03 -6.71
N ARG A 81 5.02 -15.08 -7.20
CA ARG A 81 4.41 -15.15 -8.54
C ARG A 81 5.44 -15.06 -9.66
N TYR A 82 6.46 -14.22 -9.48
CA TYR A 82 7.44 -13.91 -10.52
C TYR A 82 8.83 -14.50 -10.27
N LYS A 83 8.98 -15.45 -9.33
CA LYS A 83 10.25 -16.13 -8.97
C LYS A 83 11.04 -16.70 -10.16
N ASN A 84 10.36 -17.05 -11.26
CA ASN A 84 10.96 -17.59 -12.48
C ASN A 84 11.40 -16.50 -13.46
N ARG A 85 11.06 -15.21 -13.22
CA ARG A 85 11.45 -14.06 -14.04
C ARG A 85 12.63 -13.30 -13.45
N GLY A 86 12.74 -13.30 -12.14
CA GLY A 86 13.82 -12.64 -11.43
C GLY A 86 13.74 -12.85 -9.93
N LYS A 87 14.82 -12.48 -9.25
CA LYS A 87 14.92 -12.55 -7.79
C LYS A 87 15.50 -11.26 -7.19
N HIS A 88 15.52 -10.18 -7.97
CA HIS A 88 15.99 -8.90 -7.50
C HIS A 88 14.81 -8.01 -7.09
N ILE A 89 14.93 -7.40 -5.91
CA ILE A 89 13.93 -6.52 -5.28
C ILE A 89 14.66 -5.28 -4.76
N ILE A 90 14.09 -4.11 -4.99
CA ILE A 90 14.61 -2.85 -4.45
C ILE A 90 13.59 -2.31 -3.45
N ILE A 91 14.04 -1.90 -2.27
CA ILE A 91 13.21 -1.21 -1.27
C ILE A 91 13.72 0.19 -1.00
N GLY A 92 12.85 1.08 -0.54
CA GLY A 92 13.25 2.43 -0.12
C GLY A 92 14.11 2.43 1.15
N ALA A 93 14.91 3.48 1.35
CA ALA A 93 15.72 3.66 2.56
C ALA A 93 14.88 4.09 3.79
N LEU A 94 13.69 4.66 3.57
CA LEU A 94 12.81 5.18 4.63
C LEU A 94 11.54 4.33 4.81
N GLU A 95 11.66 3.02 4.55
CA GLU A 95 10.52 2.10 4.64
C GLU A 95 10.12 1.80 6.07
N HIS A 96 8.82 1.60 6.26
CA HIS A 96 8.29 1.08 7.50
C HIS A 96 8.80 -0.35 7.80
N ASN A 97 8.88 -0.71 9.07
CA ASN A 97 9.36 -2.04 9.50
C ASN A 97 8.58 -3.22 8.87
N SER A 98 7.30 -3.04 8.51
CA SER A 98 6.52 -4.06 7.79
C SER A 98 7.07 -4.39 6.38
N ILE A 99 7.83 -3.48 5.76
CA ILE A 99 8.53 -3.71 4.49
C ILE A 99 9.92 -4.30 4.75
N THR A 100 10.71 -3.69 5.62
CA THR A 100 12.09 -4.12 5.88
C THR A 100 12.17 -5.53 6.44
N ALA A 101 11.26 -5.91 7.35
CA ALA A 101 11.19 -7.26 7.90
C ALA A 101 10.85 -8.31 6.81
N VAL A 102 9.92 -7.98 5.90
CA VAL A 102 9.60 -8.85 4.76
C VAL A 102 10.79 -8.97 3.81
N ALA A 103 11.48 -7.87 3.52
CA ALA A 103 12.67 -7.86 2.69
C ALA A 103 13.76 -8.79 3.26
N MET A 104 14.02 -8.73 4.57
CA MET A 104 14.94 -9.65 5.24
C MET A 104 14.52 -11.12 5.12
N SER A 105 13.22 -11.41 5.26
CA SER A 105 12.69 -12.76 5.05
C SER A 105 12.87 -13.23 3.60
N LEU A 106 12.72 -12.34 2.62
CA LEU A 106 12.94 -12.67 1.21
C LEU A 106 14.42 -12.96 0.91
N VAL A 107 15.36 -12.23 1.54
CA VAL A 107 16.81 -12.56 1.46
C VAL A 107 17.07 -13.97 1.94
N GLN A 108 16.49 -14.38 3.06
CA GLN A 108 16.63 -15.77 3.58
C GLN A 108 16.06 -16.82 2.62
N ASN A 109 15.12 -16.43 1.77
CA ASN A 109 14.52 -17.28 0.72
C ASN A 109 15.22 -17.16 -0.65
N GLY A 110 16.42 -16.56 -0.69
CA GLY A 110 17.28 -16.52 -1.86
C GLY A 110 16.95 -15.42 -2.85
N TYR A 111 16.27 -14.35 -2.41
CA TYR A 111 16.12 -13.10 -3.18
C TYR A 111 17.28 -12.15 -2.89
N GLN A 112 17.68 -11.40 -3.88
CA GLN A 112 18.59 -10.27 -3.71
C GLN A 112 17.77 -9.01 -3.44
N VAL A 113 17.96 -8.42 -2.25
CA VAL A 113 17.27 -7.17 -1.88
C VAL A 113 18.31 -6.08 -1.74
N GLU A 114 18.08 -4.97 -2.44
CA GLU A 114 18.91 -3.78 -2.39
C GLU A 114 18.10 -2.58 -1.88
N VAL A 115 18.77 -1.62 -1.26
CA VAL A 115 18.14 -0.40 -0.73
C VAL A 115 18.40 0.75 -1.70
N ALA A 116 17.35 1.38 -2.20
CA ALA A 116 17.45 2.56 -3.06
C ALA A 116 18.07 3.73 -2.27
N PRO A 117 19.13 4.37 -2.78
CA PRO A 117 19.77 5.48 -2.10
C PRO A 117 18.90 6.74 -2.15
N ILE A 118 19.01 7.54 -1.09
CA ILE A 118 18.39 8.86 -0.98
C ILE A 118 19.45 9.97 -1.12
N ASN A 119 19.00 11.15 -1.55
CA ASN A 119 19.81 12.37 -1.56
C ASN A 119 19.82 13.06 -0.19
N MET A 120 20.48 14.20 -0.08
CA MET A 120 20.60 14.97 1.17
C MET A 120 19.26 15.51 1.72
N ASN A 121 18.23 15.56 0.86
CA ASN A 121 16.87 15.98 1.25
C ASN A 121 15.97 14.77 1.61
N GLY A 122 16.51 13.57 1.65
CA GLY A 122 15.77 12.34 1.92
C GLY A 122 14.93 11.81 0.75
N LEU A 123 14.99 12.45 -0.42
CA LEU A 123 14.30 11.97 -1.62
C LEU A 123 15.10 10.85 -2.28
N ILE A 124 14.41 9.88 -2.85
CA ILE A 124 15.03 8.83 -3.68
C ILE A 124 15.87 9.48 -4.81
N ASP A 125 17.10 9.03 -4.93
CA ASP A 125 17.97 9.40 -6.05
C ASP A 125 17.53 8.62 -7.30
N LEU A 126 16.70 9.27 -8.12
CA LEU A 126 16.12 8.64 -9.32
C LEU A 126 17.17 8.13 -10.32
N ASN A 127 18.31 8.81 -10.45
CA ASN A 127 19.37 8.37 -11.34
C ASN A 127 20.02 7.06 -10.86
N LYS A 128 20.29 6.98 -9.56
CA LYS A 128 20.83 5.76 -8.97
C LYS A 128 19.79 4.64 -8.96
N LEU A 129 18.52 4.94 -8.62
CA LEU A 129 17.45 3.96 -8.72
C LEU A 129 17.36 3.37 -10.14
N ASN A 130 17.37 4.21 -11.17
CA ASN A 130 17.34 3.76 -12.56
C ASN A 130 18.53 2.84 -12.91
N ALA A 131 19.71 3.15 -12.40
CA ALA A 131 20.91 2.32 -12.60
C ALA A 131 20.85 0.97 -11.84
N MET A 132 20.08 0.90 -10.75
CA MET A 132 19.87 -0.33 -9.95
C MET A 132 18.82 -1.26 -10.57
N ILE A 133 17.84 -0.73 -11.32
CA ILE A 133 16.80 -1.54 -11.96
C ILE A 133 17.42 -2.37 -13.10
N ARG A 134 17.41 -3.69 -12.92
CA ARG A 134 17.98 -4.70 -13.84
C ARG A 134 16.87 -5.51 -14.51
N ASP A 135 17.24 -6.32 -15.49
CA ASP A 135 16.29 -7.20 -16.20
C ASP A 135 15.67 -8.28 -15.29
N ASP A 136 16.35 -8.65 -14.19
CA ASP A 136 15.84 -9.57 -13.17
C ASP A 136 15.19 -8.88 -11.97
N THR A 137 15.01 -7.54 -12.00
CA THR A 137 14.26 -6.79 -10.99
C THR A 137 12.77 -7.03 -11.18
N ILE A 138 12.12 -7.60 -10.16
CA ILE A 138 10.69 -7.91 -10.20
C ILE A 138 9.84 -6.93 -9.40
N LEU A 139 10.44 -6.21 -8.44
CA LEU A 139 9.73 -5.31 -7.54
C LEU A 139 10.61 -4.16 -7.09
N VAL A 140 10.05 -2.97 -7.13
CA VAL A 140 10.53 -1.78 -6.40
C VAL A 140 9.44 -1.43 -5.38
N SER A 141 9.79 -1.33 -4.10
CA SER A 141 8.86 -0.96 -3.03
C SER A 141 9.37 0.30 -2.35
N ILE A 142 8.68 1.44 -2.56
CA ILE A 142 9.06 2.73 -2.00
C ILE A 142 7.83 3.42 -1.44
N VAL A 143 7.92 3.83 -0.16
CA VAL A 143 6.88 4.56 0.55
C VAL A 143 6.54 5.89 -0.12
N ALA A 144 5.26 6.30 -0.12
CA ALA A 144 4.88 7.61 -0.64
C ALA A 144 5.31 8.76 0.29
N VAL A 145 5.10 8.59 1.60
CA VAL A 145 5.50 9.52 2.65
C VAL A 145 5.98 8.71 3.85
N ASP A 146 7.21 8.92 4.30
CA ASP A 146 7.70 8.23 5.47
C ASP A 146 7.07 8.76 6.77
N SER A 147 7.03 7.91 7.79
CA SER A 147 6.31 8.20 9.03
C SER A 147 7.07 9.07 10.04
N GLU A 148 8.37 9.27 9.85
CA GLU A 148 9.24 9.94 10.82
C GLU A 148 9.62 11.35 10.37
N LEU A 149 10.05 11.50 9.12
CA LEU A 149 10.53 12.75 8.57
C LEU A 149 9.45 13.49 7.75
N GLY A 150 8.40 12.78 7.30
CA GLY A 150 7.32 13.35 6.49
C GLY A 150 7.76 13.70 5.07
N ILE A 151 8.79 13.06 4.55
CA ILE A 151 9.31 13.34 3.20
C ILE A 151 8.39 12.71 2.16
N VAL A 152 7.91 13.51 1.23
CA VAL A 152 7.07 13.07 0.12
C VAL A 152 7.94 12.60 -1.03
N GLN A 153 7.84 11.33 -1.41
CA GLN A 153 8.64 10.74 -2.49
C GLN A 153 8.01 11.00 -3.88
N PRO A 154 8.82 11.07 -4.93
CA PRO A 154 8.36 11.29 -6.31
C PRO A 154 7.80 10.01 -6.93
N ILE A 155 6.60 9.57 -6.47
CA ILE A 155 6.03 8.25 -6.78
C ILE A 155 5.80 8.02 -8.28
N ASN A 156 5.40 9.06 -9.02
CA ASN A 156 5.10 8.94 -10.45
C ASN A 156 6.38 8.77 -11.28
N GLU A 157 7.47 9.45 -10.89
CA GLU A 157 8.79 9.28 -11.54
C GLU A 157 9.36 7.89 -11.25
N ILE A 158 9.17 7.38 -10.02
CA ILE A 158 9.56 6.02 -9.63
C ILE A 158 8.79 4.99 -10.46
N ALA A 159 7.46 5.13 -10.56
CA ALA A 159 6.62 4.25 -11.38
C ALA A 159 7.09 4.20 -12.85
N LYS A 160 7.36 5.38 -13.44
CA LYS A 160 7.88 5.47 -14.83
C LYS A 160 9.20 4.74 -15.00
N LEU A 161 10.11 4.78 -14.03
CA LEU A 161 11.36 4.04 -14.09
C LEU A 161 11.12 2.53 -14.05
N CYS A 162 10.22 2.06 -13.18
CA CYS A 162 9.85 0.65 -13.09
C CYS A 162 9.24 0.15 -14.41
N HIS A 163 8.31 0.90 -14.99
CA HIS A 163 7.59 0.53 -16.20
C HIS A 163 8.46 0.55 -17.49
N GLN A 164 9.69 1.05 -17.43
CA GLN A 164 10.66 0.85 -18.52
C GLN A 164 11.10 -0.62 -18.65
N ARG A 165 10.80 -1.47 -17.69
CA ARG A 165 11.08 -2.91 -17.69
C ARG A 165 9.76 -3.70 -17.62
N SER A 166 9.56 -4.62 -18.51
CA SER A 166 8.29 -5.35 -18.69
C SER A 166 7.85 -6.20 -17.49
N HIS A 167 8.67 -6.33 -16.46
CA HIS A 167 8.41 -7.23 -15.33
C HIS A 167 8.80 -6.62 -13.97
N CYS A 168 9.05 -5.32 -13.92
CA CYS A 168 9.34 -4.59 -12.70
C CYS A 168 8.06 -3.89 -12.23
N TYR A 169 7.50 -4.36 -11.11
CA TYR A 169 6.31 -3.79 -10.50
C TYR A 169 6.69 -2.75 -9.45
N TYR A 170 5.87 -1.71 -9.33
CA TYR A 170 6.01 -0.70 -8.29
C TYR A 170 4.97 -0.89 -7.19
N HIS A 171 5.45 -1.16 -5.97
CA HIS A 171 4.65 -1.12 -4.75
C HIS A 171 4.86 0.19 -4.01
N CYS A 172 3.78 0.84 -3.61
CA CYS A 172 3.77 2.09 -2.86
C CYS A 172 3.02 1.92 -1.54
N ASP A 173 3.71 2.03 -0.41
CA ASP A 173 3.03 2.19 0.89
C ASP A 173 2.60 3.65 1.05
N ALA A 174 1.31 3.92 0.90
CA ALA A 174 0.70 5.24 1.03
C ALA A 174 0.01 5.47 2.39
N SER A 175 0.33 4.66 3.40
CA SER A 175 -0.29 4.74 4.73
C SER A 175 -0.21 6.13 5.35
N GLN A 176 0.85 6.89 5.12
CA GLN A 176 1.01 8.25 5.63
C GLN A 176 0.63 9.34 4.64
N ALA A 177 0.36 8.99 3.38
CA ALA A 177 0.06 9.96 2.33
C ALA A 177 -1.44 10.22 2.17
N VAL A 178 -2.26 9.16 2.16
CA VAL A 178 -3.70 9.23 1.92
C VAL A 178 -4.39 10.13 2.94
N GLY A 179 -5.20 11.07 2.44
CA GLY A 179 -5.92 12.04 3.26
C GLY A 179 -5.06 13.17 3.85
N LYS A 180 -3.75 13.22 3.53
CA LYS A 180 -2.81 14.23 4.02
C LYS A 180 -2.08 14.97 2.89
N VAL A 181 -1.76 14.26 1.81
CA VAL A 181 -1.05 14.80 0.64
C VAL A 181 -1.81 14.38 -0.60
N ASP A 182 -2.00 15.31 -1.53
CA ASP A 182 -2.62 15.03 -2.83
C ASP A 182 -1.56 14.43 -3.77
N LEU A 183 -1.70 13.15 -4.08
CA LEU A 183 -0.81 12.40 -4.96
C LEU A 183 -1.64 11.61 -5.99
N ASP A 184 -1.12 11.48 -7.19
CA ASP A 184 -1.70 10.63 -8.23
C ASP A 184 -1.11 9.21 -8.14
N TYR A 185 -1.97 8.23 -7.88
CA TYR A 185 -1.59 6.81 -7.72
C TYR A 185 -1.85 5.97 -8.98
N SER A 186 -2.23 6.60 -10.10
CA SER A 186 -2.64 5.89 -11.33
C SER A 186 -1.56 4.99 -11.94
N ASP A 187 -0.29 5.32 -11.72
CA ASP A 187 0.86 4.56 -12.24
C ASP A 187 1.43 3.56 -11.21
N VAL A 188 0.79 3.41 -10.04
CA VAL A 188 1.23 2.47 -8.99
C VAL A 188 0.61 1.10 -9.23
N ASP A 189 1.42 0.03 -9.32
CA ASP A 189 0.92 -1.34 -9.55
C ASP A 189 0.31 -1.98 -8.30
N LEU A 190 0.87 -1.67 -7.12
CA LEU A 190 0.37 -2.16 -5.83
C LEU A 190 0.38 -1.01 -4.83
N LEU A 191 -0.79 -0.66 -4.31
CA LEU A 191 -0.97 0.44 -3.37
C LEU A 191 -1.42 -0.09 -2.02
N THR A 192 -0.65 0.21 -0.96
CA THR A 192 -1.08 -0.08 0.42
C THR A 192 -1.62 1.18 1.08
N ILE A 193 -2.82 1.07 1.65
CA ILE A 193 -3.47 2.12 2.45
C ILE A 193 -4.00 1.55 3.76
N THR A 194 -4.17 2.40 4.77
CA THR A 194 -4.75 1.99 6.05
C THR A 194 -5.60 3.09 6.69
N PRO A 195 -6.92 2.86 6.87
CA PRO A 195 -7.87 3.91 7.23
C PRO A 195 -7.61 4.61 8.56
N HIS A 196 -7.05 3.94 9.56
CA HIS A 196 -6.78 4.53 10.87
C HIS A 196 -5.73 5.64 10.86
N LYS A 197 -5.03 5.85 9.74
CA LYS A 197 -4.08 6.95 9.53
C LYS A 197 -4.73 8.21 8.94
N PHE A 198 -5.99 8.11 8.48
CA PHE A 198 -6.77 9.21 7.89
C PHE A 198 -8.23 9.19 8.35
N TYR A 199 -8.41 9.14 9.67
CA TYR A 199 -9.71 9.28 10.36
C TYR A 199 -10.72 8.14 10.11
N GLY A 200 -10.27 7.00 9.60
CA GLY A 200 -11.07 5.78 9.51
C GLY A 200 -11.11 5.00 10.83
N LEU A 201 -11.76 3.85 10.79
CA LEU A 201 -11.85 2.96 11.96
C LEU A 201 -10.48 2.35 12.30
N ASN A 202 -10.26 2.12 13.60
CA ASN A 202 -9.06 1.47 14.10
C ASN A 202 -9.23 -0.05 14.10
N ASN A 203 -8.17 -0.77 13.75
CA ASN A 203 -8.11 -2.24 13.83
C ASN A 203 -9.17 -2.96 12.97
N ILE A 204 -9.48 -2.42 11.80
CA ILE A 204 -10.33 -3.03 10.79
C ILE A 204 -9.54 -3.11 9.48
#